data_f968e513f7ea3da2246bae2361905451
#
_entry.id   f968e513f7ea3da2246bae2361905451
#
_cell.length_a   1.000
_cell.length_b   1.000
_cell.length_c   1.000
_cell.angle_alpha   90.00
_cell.angle_beta   90.00
_cell.angle_gamma   90.00
#
_symmetry.space_group_name_H-M   'P 1'
#
loop_
_entity.id
_entity.type
_entity.pdbx_description
1 polymer ?
#
loop_
_entity_poly.entity_id
_entity_poly.type
_entity_poly.pdbx_seq_one_letter_code
_entity_poly.pdbx_strand_id
1 'polypeptide(L)'
;MTVPPVILIDILKRPSLLTSLSEQHQSAILTEARHVNLLGQLQYLCHQHDVFDDLFLHSQQTLLSGQQAHLAQCKQLNDYHNVLTQALTQATSTWSYINQAGIQFSQQQSRLGYLRQTTEILVSHNAIHHIENCLLTHGWRPKLISDYDEKSRIRYTNALSPFIHQESNLELVVHYQLLPKRFRYSNNDTFTRKLIYPDSCYPASIFDPISTIYHLAINLFFINDSKFGLRDIFTLYSLLNENSLQEGFWGELLTFQNKVGKDSSLFLALHFCHVLFDLAIPDFVSQYYHQQFKVSVTLNSLETSYIDLFSYAFPPYQDDDYKLAARLLRIRGCIKQMPLYLLLPHIIKRGIWNCLPHESEEELIC
;
A
#
# COMPACT_ATOMS: atom_id res chain seq x y z
N MET A 1 35.87 -9.01 1.09
CA MET A 1 35.47 -7.71 0.48
C MET A 1 33.96 -7.71 0.39
N THR A 2 33.32 -7.03 1.28
CA THR A 2 31.87 -6.81 1.20
C THR A 2 31.63 -5.78 0.10
N VAL A 3 31.12 -6.22 -1.04
CA VAL A 3 30.62 -5.33 -2.09
C VAL A 3 29.52 -4.50 -1.42
N PRO A 4 29.55 -3.14 -1.56
CA PRO A 4 28.43 -2.33 -1.07
C PRO A 4 27.15 -2.89 -1.69
N PRO A 5 26.09 -3.09 -0.91
CA PRO A 5 24.87 -3.65 -1.46
C PRO A 5 24.38 -2.72 -2.57
N VAL A 6 24.27 -3.25 -3.79
CA VAL A 6 23.46 -2.61 -4.81
C VAL A 6 22.04 -2.68 -4.27
N ILE A 7 21.57 -1.54 -3.80
CA ILE A 7 20.29 -1.47 -3.11
C ILE A 7 19.20 -1.73 -4.16
N LEU A 8 18.16 -2.49 -3.82
CA LEU A 8 17.03 -2.78 -4.71
C LEU A 8 16.43 -1.50 -5.34
N ILE A 9 16.49 -0.38 -4.63
CA ILE A 9 16.08 0.95 -5.12
C ILE A 9 16.84 1.34 -6.40
N ASP A 10 18.16 1.12 -6.47
CA ASP A 10 18.95 1.44 -7.66
C ASP A 10 18.56 0.58 -8.85
N ILE A 11 18.23 -0.69 -8.60
CA ILE A 11 17.71 -1.59 -9.64
C ILE A 11 16.33 -1.16 -10.13
N LEU A 12 15.44 -0.73 -9.24
CA LEU A 12 14.11 -0.21 -9.62
C LEU A 12 14.21 1.06 -10.47
N LYS A 13 15.22 1.89 -10.22
CA LYS A 13 15.51 3.08 -11.04
C LYS A 13 16.14 2.71 -12.38
N ARG A 14 17.02 1.75 -12.40
CA ARG A 14 17.85 1.36 -13.55
C ARG A 14 17.99 -0.17 -13.62
N PRO A 15 17.00 -0.88 -14.19
CA PRO A 15 16.99 -2.34 -14.27
C PRO A 15 18.21 -2.95 -14.97
N SER A 16 18.86 -2.18 -15.89
CA SER A 16 20.09 -2.59 -16.56
C SER A 16 21.26 -2.87 -15.61
N LEU A 17 21.24 -2.34 -14.39
CA LEU A 17 22.27 -2.67 -13.40
C LEU A 17 22.26 -4.15 -13.01
N LEU A 18 21.13 -4.85 -13.13
CA LEU A 18 21.06 -6.29 -12.86
C LEU A 18 22.01 -7.09 -13.75
N THR A 19 22.13 -6.73 -15.03
CA THR A 19 22.99 -7.47 -15.99
C THR A 19 24.48 -7.39 -15.64
N SER A 20 24.89 -6.35 -14.91
CA SER A 20 26.26 -6.17 -14.45
C SER A 20 26.62 -6.95 -13.18
N LEU A 21 25.63 -7.55 -12.51
CA LEU A 21 25.80 -8.28 -11.26
C LEU A 21 26.15 -9.76 -11.52
N SER A 22 26.91 -10.35 -10.61
CA SER A 22 27.10 -11.81 -10.60
C SER A 22 25.79 -12.53 -10.29
N GLU A 23 25.70 -13.80 -10.67
CA GLU A 23 24.51 -14.64 -10.44
C GLU A 23 24.08 -14.65 -8.96
N GLN A 24 25.04 -14.72 -8.03
CA GLN A 24 24.77 -14.68 -6.60
C GLN A 24 24.14 -13.36 -6.17
N HIS A 25 24.63 -12.23 -6.69
CA HIS A 25 24.08 -10.92 -6.37
C HIS A 25 22.70 -10.72 -7.01
N GLN A 26 22.49 -11.18 -8.27
CA GLN A 26 21.15 -11.18 -8.86
C GLN A 26 20.16 -11.96 -7.99
N SER A 27 20.54 -13.18 -7.56
CA SER A 27 19.70 -14.01 -6.69
C SER A 27 19.36 -13.33 -5.37
N ALA A 28 20.32 -12.64 -4.73
CA ALA A 28 20.10 -11.91 -3.50
C ALA A 28 19.09 -10.76 -3.68
N ILE A 29 19.26 -9.94 -4.73
CA ILE A 29 18.34 -8.84 -5.06
C ILE A 29 16.92 -9.36 -5.37
N LEU A 30 16.80 -10.46 -6.12
CA LEU A 30 15.51 -11.04 -6.44
C LEU A 30 14.81 -11.64 -5.21
N THR A 31 15.60 -12.17 -4.26
CA THR A 31 15.07 -12.63 -2.97
C THR A 31 14.53 -11.46 -2.14
N GLU A 32 15.26 -10.35 -2.11
CA GLU A 32 14.80 -9.11 -1.49
C GLU A 32 13.52 -8.59 -2.15
N ALA A 33 13.50 -8.51 -3.50
CA ALA A 33 12.32 -8.08 -4.26
C ALA A 33 11.09 -8.96 -3.98
N ARG A 34 11.29 -10.27 -3.83
CA ARG A 34 10.22 -11.20 -3.43
C ARG A 34 9.71 -10.91 -2.04
N HIS A 35 10.59 -10.68 -1.07
CA HIS A 35 10.23 -10.41 0.31
C HIS A 35 9.38 -9.14 0.46
N VAL A 36 9.72 -8.10 -0.31
CA VAL A 36 8.97 -6.83 -0.30
C VAL A 36 7.83 -6.77 -1.34
N ASN A 37 7.48 -7.89 -1.96
CA ASN A 37 6.41 -8.00 -2.98
C ASN A 37 6.61 -7.12 -4.23
N LEU A 38 7.86 -6.89 -4.63
CA LEU A 38 8.23 -6.13 -5.83
C LEU A 38 8.65 -7.00 -7.02
N LEU A 39 8.71 -8.34 -6.83
CA LEU A 39 9.27 -9.25 -7.83
C LEU A 39 8.52 -9.17 -9.18
N GLY A 40 7.19 -9.08 -9.17
CA GLY A 40 6.41 -8.95 -10.39
C GLY A 40 6.60 -7.60 -11.08
N GLN A 41 6.69 -6.50 -10.31
CA GLN A 41 6.97 -5.18 -10.88
C GLN A 41 8.38 -5.12 -11.46
N LEU A 42 9.37 -5.72 -10.78
CA LEU A 42 10.74 -5.80 -11.29
C LEU A 42 10.81 -6.62 -12.58
N GLN A 43 10.06 -7.73 -12.68
CA GLN A 43 9.96 -8.51 -13.92
C GLN A 43 9.44 -7.64 -15.08
N TYR A 44 8.37 -6.88 -14.84
CA TYR A 44 7.83 -5.96 -15.85
C TYR A 44 8.86 -4.91 -16.27
N LEU A 45 9.58 -4.30 -15.32
CA LEU A 45 10.64 -3.33 -15.61
C LEU A 45 11.77 -3.94 -16.44
N CYS A 46 12.20 -5.18 -16.13
CA CYS A 46 13.23 -5.86 -16.90
C CYS A 46 12.83 -6.06 -18.36
N HIS A 47 11.57 -6.38 -18.64
CA HIS A 47 11.07 -6.44 -20.02
C HIS A 47 10.94 -5.07 -20.67
N GLN A 48 10.44 -4.07 -19.95
CA GLN A 48 10.26 -2.71 -20.47
C GLN A 48 11.60 -2.08 -20.89
N HIS A 49 12.69 -2.48 -20.23
CA HIS A 49 14.04 -1.98 -20.51
C HIS A 49 14.91 -2.95 -21.32
N ASP A 50 14.32 -4.00 -21.91
CA ASP A 50 14.99 -5.00 -22.76
C ASP A 50 16.21 -5.68 -22.09
N VAL A 51 16.19 -5.85 -20.77
CA VAL A 51 17.30 -6.46 -20.00
C VAL A 51 17.03 -7.89 -19.55
N PHE A 52 15.79 -8.38 -19.73
CA PHE A 52 15.37 -9.68 -19.21
C PHE A 52 16.19 -10.85 -19.78
N ASP A 53 16.43 -10.84 -21.08
CA ASP A 53 17.11 -11.93 -21.79
C ASP A 53 18.61 -11.99 -21.49
N ASP A 54 19.19 -10.89 -20.98
CA ASP A 54 20.60 -10.80 -20.59
C ASP A 54 20.87 -11.29 -19.16
N LEU A 55 19.83 -11.67 -18.40
CA LEU A 55 19.97 -12.17 -17.03
C LEU A 55 20.32 -13.66 -17.01
N PHE A 56 20.93 -14.11 -15.92
CA PHE A 56 21.13 -15.54 -15.68
C PHE A 56 19.80 -16.31 -15.68
N LEU A 57 19.82 -17.54 -16.19
CA LEU A 57 18.61 -18.37 -16.35
C LEU A 57 17.81 -18.51 -15.05
N HIS A 58 18.48 -18.70 -13.91
CA HIS A 58 17.84 -18.77 -12.60
C HIS A 58 17.12 -17.47 -12.25
N SER A 59 17.71 -16.33 -12.58
CA SER A 59 17.12 -15.00 -12.37
C SER A 59 15.88 -14.79 -13.23
N GLN A 60 15.93 -15.19 -14.50
CA GLN A 60 14.77 -15.16 -15.40
C GLN A 60 13.61 -16.02 -14.85
N GLN A 61 13.89 -17.24 -14.41
CA GLN A 61 12.89 -18.14 -13.82
C GLN A 61 12.26 -17.55 -12.55
N THR A 62 13.09 -16.93 -11.72
CA THR A 62 12.64 -16.26 -10.50
C THR A 62 11.69 -15.09 -10.83
N LEU A 63 12.05 -14.23 -11.78
CA LEU A 63 11.20 -13.12 -12.23
C LEU A 63 9.89 -13.61 -12.85
N LEU A 64 9.93 -14.67 -13.67
CA LEU A 64 8.72 -15.28 -14.23
C LEU A 64 7.78 -15.80 -13.15
N SER A 65 8.30 -16.32 -12.03
CA SER A 65 7.45 -16.72 -10.89
C SER A 65 6.67 -15.54 -10.30
N GLY A 66 7.27 -14.34 -10.26
CA GLY A 66 6.59 -13.12 -9.84
C GLY A 66 5.46 -12.70 -10.79
N GLN A 67 5.71 -12.82 -12.10
CA GLN A 67 4.68 -12.56 -13.12
C GLN A 67 3.52 -13.56 -13.01
N GLN A 68 3.82 -14.85 -12.85
CA GLN A 68 2.78 -15.86 -12.68
C GLN A 68 1.92 -15.62 -11.43
N ALA A 69 2.56 -15.22 -10.31
CA ALA A 69 1.84 -14.85 -9.11
C ALA A 69 0.91 -13.65 -9.33
N HIS A 70 1.39 -12.62 -10.05
CA HIS A 70 0.56 -11.47 -10.40
C HIS A 70 -0.64 -11.87 -11.27
N LEU A 71 -0.42 -12.65 -12.33
CA LEU A 71 -1.49 -13.12 -13.22
C LEU A 71 -2.52 -13.99 -12.49
N ALA A 72 -2.06 -14.86 -11.58
CA ALA A 72 -2.93 -15.68 -10.75
C ALA A 72 -3.81 -14.81 -9.83
N GLN A 73 -3.24 -13.78 -9.20
CA GLN A 73 -3.99 -12.83 -8.36
C GLN A 73 -5.00 -12.00 -9.15
N CYS A 74 -4.64 -11.55 -10.36
CA CYS A 74 -5.56 -10.84 -11.24
C CYS A 74 -6.74 -11.75 -11.66
N LYS A 75 -6.44 -12.99 -12.04
CA LYS A 75 -7.48 -13.98 -12.37
C LYS A 75 -8.40 -14.24 -11.17
N GLN A 76 -7.83 -14.51 -10.00
CA GLN A 76 -8.60 -14.72 -8.77
C GLN A 76 -9.55 -13.55 -8.49
N LEU A 77 -9.06 -12.31 -8.57
CA LEU A 77 -9.87 -11.13 -8.32
C LEU A 77 -11.00 -10.98 -9.35
N ASN A 78 -10.74 -11.28 -10.63
CA ASN A 78 -11.75 -11.24 -11.67
C ASN A 78 -12.80 -12.36 -11.51
N ASP A 79 -12.38 -13.58 -11.18
CA ASP A 79 -13.28 -14.72 -10.97
C ASP A 79 -14.27 -14.45 -9.83
N TYR A 80 -13.80 -13.78 -8.76
CA TYR A 80 -14.63 -13.45 -7.60
C TYR A 80 -15.31 -12.08 -7.67
N HIS A 81 -14.99 -11.27 -8.68
CA HIS A 81 -15.63 -9.97 -8.87
C HIS A 81 -17.16 -10.07 -8.90
N ASN A 82 -17.70 -10.98 -9.70
CA ASN A 82 -19.13 -11.15 -9.86
C ASN A 82 -19.81 -11.61 -8.56
N VAL A 83 -19.20 -12.55 -7.84
CA VAL A 83 -19.75 -13.09 -6.58
C VAL A 83 -19.77 -11.96 -5.51
N LEU A 84 -18.67 -11.23 -5.37
CA LEU A 84 -18.58 -10.14 -4.42
C LEU A 84 -19.55 -9.01 -4.78
N THR A 85 -19.63 -8.65 -6.07
CA THR A 85 -20.49 -7.58 -6.54
C THR A 85 -21.96 -7.92 -6.38
N GLN A 86 -22.35 -9.16 -6.63
CA GLN A 86 -23.70 -9.64 -6.39
C GLN A 86 -24.09 -9.52 -4.92
N ALA A 87 -23.21 -9.93 -4.00
CA ALA A 87 -23.44 -9.80 -2.56
C ALA A 87 -23.57 -8.32 -2.14
N LEU A 88 -22.70 -7.46 -2.65
CA LEU A 88 -22.67 -6.04 -2.25
C LEU A 88 -23.82 -5.22 -2.85
N THR A 89 -24.25 -5.48 -4.09
CA THR A 89 -25.37 -4.77 -4.72
C THR A 89 -26.70 -5.00 -4.03
N GLN A 90 -26.87 -6.12 -3.37
CA GLN A 90 -28.04 -6.37 -2.52
C GLN A 90 -28.07 -5.52 -1.27
N ALA A 91 -26.90 -5.12 -0.77
CA ALA A 91 -26.75 -4.40 0.49
C ALA A 91 -26.55 -2.89 0.32
N THR A 92 -25.97 -2.44 -0.79
CA THR A 92 -25.65 -1.02 -1.01
C THR A 92 -25.60 -0.69 -2.50
N SER A 93 -26.02 0.53 -2.84
CA SER A 93 -25.92 1.06 -4.21
C SER A 93 -24.53 1.62 -4.54
N THR A 94 -23.70 1.88 -3.53
CA THR A 94 -22.40 2.54 -3.72
C THR A 94 -21.30 1.85 -2.93
N TRP A 95 -20.33 1.32 -3.64
CA TRP A 95 -19.12 0.76 -3.07
C TRP A 95 -17.95 0.89 -4.05
N SER A 96 -16.73 0.76 -3.59
CA SER A 96 -15.54 0.91 -4.43
C SER A 96 -14.45 -0.06 -3.98
N TYR A 97 -13.71 -0.63 -4.91
CA TYR A 97 -12.40 -1.19 -4.60
C TYR A 97 -11.43 -0.06 -4.26
N ILE A 98 -10.64 -0.25 -3.23
CA ILE A 98 -9.65 0.70 -2.77
C ILE A 98 -8.28 0.04 -2.64
N ASN A 99 -7.25 0.85 -2.40
CA ASN A 99 -5.88 0.38 -2.17
C ASN A 99 -5.41 -0.60 -3.26
N GLN A 100 -4.92 -1.74 -2.84
CA GLN A 100 -4.30 -2.76 -3.67
C GLN A 100 -5.24 -3.32 -4.74
N ALA A 101 -6.49 -3.59 -4.41
CA ALA A 101 -7.49 -4.06 -5.36
C ALA A 101 -7.87 -2.96 -6.36
N GLY A 102 -7.97 -1.71 -5.90
CA GLY A 102 -8.21 -0.57 -6.78
C GLY A 102 -7.09 -0.39 -7.82
N ILE A 103 -5.83 -0.57 -7.42
CA ILE A 103 -4.67 -0.52 -8.33
C ILE A 103 -4.76 -1.65 -9.37
N GLN A 104 -5.07 -2.88 -8.96
CA GLN A 104 -5.17 -4.00 -9.91
C GLN A 104 -6.28 -3.81 -10.95
N PHE A 105 -7.39 -3.18 -10.60
CA PHE A 105 -8.46 -2.84 -11.55
C PHE A 105 -8.21 -1.54 -12.32
N SER A 106 -7.20 -0.76 -11.97
CA SER A 106 -6.87 0.46 -12.70
C SER A 106 -6.36 0.13 -14.11
N GLN A 107 -6.40 1.10 -15.01
CA GLN A 107 -5.81 0.98 -16.36
C GLN A 107 -4.37 1.50 -16.42
N GLN A 108 -3.79 1.84 -15.27
CA GLN A 108 -2.45 2.42 -15.19
C GLN A 108 -1.36 1.36 -15.29
N GLN A 109 -0.20 1.75 -15.78
CA GLN A 109 0.96 0.85 -15.90
C GLN A 109 1.46 0.39 -14.52
N SER A 110 1.28 1.20 -13.48
CA SER A 110 1.62 0.87 -12.09
C SER A 110 0.97 -0.43 -11.57
N ARG A 111 -0.11 -0.91 -12.21
CA ARG A 111 -0.72 -2.22 -11.89
C ARG A 111 0.11 -3.42 -12.35
N LEU A 112 0.98 -3.24 -13.35
CA LEU A 112 1.69 -4.34 -13.98
C LEU A 112 2.71 -4.94 -13.01
N GLY A 113 2.59 -6.24 -12.77
CA GLY A 113 3.41 -6.94 -11.78
C GLY A 113 3.09 -6.63 -10.32
N TYR A 114 2.11 -5.77 -10.01
CA TYR A 114 1.75 -5.43 -8.64
C TYR A 114 1.13 -6.64 -7.91
N LEU A 115 1.74 -7.02 -6.79
CA LEU A 115 1.27 -8.12 -5.94
C LEU A 115 0.47 -7.56 -4.76
N ARG A 116 -0.80 -7.97 -4.71
CA ARG A 116 -1.70 -7.59 -3.62
C ARG A 116 -1.62 -8.61 -2.48
N GLN A 117 -2.03 -8.19 -1.29
CA GLN A 117 -2.16 -9.06 -0.11
C GLN A 117 -3.62 -9.28 0.28
N THR A 118 -4.39 -8.19 0.28
CA THR A 118 -5.79 -8.19 0.68
C THR A 118 -6.64 -7.56 -0.41
N THR A 119 -7.91 -7.94 -0.46
CA THR A 119 -8.93 -7.22 -1.23
C THR A 119 -9.60 -6.24 -0.29
N GLU A 120 -9.55 -4.97 -0.62
CA GLU A 120 -10.13 -3.92 0.22
C GLU A 120 -11.22 -3.18 -0.52
N ILE A 121 -12.34 -2.95 0.16
CA ILE A 121 -13.47 -2.19 -0.38
C ILE A 121 -13.89 -1.08 0.58
N LEU A 122 -14.42 -0.01 0.01
CA LEU A 122 -15.08 1.05 0.73
C LEU A 122 -16.58 0.99 0.49
N VAL A 123 -17.34 1.06 1.57
CA VAL A 123 -18.81 1.04 1.54
C VAL A 123 -19.37 2.24 2.30
N SER A 124 -20.67 2.51 2.14
CA SER A 124 -21.36 3.51 2.98
C SER A 124 -21.49 3.01 4.43
N HIS A 125 -21.24 3.89 5.39
CA HIS A 125 -21.39 3.58 6.81
C HIS A 125 -22.79 3.02 7.17
N ASN A 126 -23.83 3.53 6.55
CA ASN A 126 -25.21 3.10 6.82
C ASN A 126 -25.51 1.68 6.30
N ALA A 127 -24.70 1.15 5.40
CA ALA A 127 -24.89 -0.17 4.81
C ALA A 127 -24.18 -1.30 5.58
N ILE A 128 -23.38 -1.00 6.61
CA ILE A 128 -22.46 -1.96 7.25
C ILE A 128 -23.17 -3.25 7.69
N HIS A 129 -24.25 -3.15 8.45
CA HIS A 129 -24.97 -4.34 8.96
C HIS A 129 -25.59 -5.16 7.82
N HIS A 130 -26.06 -4.49 6.76
CA HIS A 130 -26.60 -5.17 5.59
C HIS A 130 -25.51 -5.93 4.84
N ILE A 131 -24.35 -5.29 4.67
CA ILE A 131 -23.19 -5.88 3.98
C ILE A 131 -22.68 -7.10 4.72
N GLU A 132 -22.54 -7.02 6.05
CA GLU A 132 -22.10 -8.15 6.87
C GLU A 132 -23.02 -9.36 6.67
N ASN A 133 -24.35 -9.17 6.76
CA ASN A 133 -25.32 -10.24 6.53
C ASN A 133 -25.25 -10.80 5.11
N CYS A 134 -25.12 -9.93 4.08
CA CYS A 134 -25.00 -10.38 2.71
C CYS A 134 -23.72 -11.16 2.45
N LEU A 135 -22.60 -10.74 3.02
CA LEU A 135 -21.33 -11.47 2.92
C LEU A 135 -21.45 -12.86 3.53
N LEU A 136 -22.04 -12.96 4.73
CA LEU A 136 -22.24 -14.25 5.42
C LEU A 136 -23.10 -15.22 4.61
N THR A 137 -24.13 -14.73 3.93
CA THR A 137 -25.00 -15.56 3.06
C THR A 137 -24.33 -15.99 1.77
N HIS A 138 -23.27 -15.28 1.34
CA HIS A 138 -22.52 -15.59 0.10
C HIS A 138 -21.17 -16.29 0.38
N GLY A 139 -21.06 -17.02 1.50
CA GLY A 139 -19.90 -17.88 1.76
C GLY A 139 -18.70 -17.19 2.39
N TRP A 140 -18.82 -15.90 2.78
CA TRP A 140 -17.79 -15.21 3.53
C TRP A 140 -17.93 -15.51 5.02
N ARG A 141 -16.81 -15.62 5.73
CA ARG A 141 -16.77 -15.80 7.20
C ARG A 141 -15.81 -14.80 7.83
N PRO A 142 -16.14 -14.22 8.99
CA PRO A 142 -15.21 -13.37 9.73
C PRO A 142 -13.94 -14.17 10.05
N LYS A 143 -12.78 -13.57 9.80
CA LYS A 143 -11.50 -14.12 10.25
C LYS A 143 -11.44 -14.01 11.77
N LEU A 144 -11.10 -15.08 12.44
CA LEU A 144 -10.89 -15.06 13.88
C LEU A 144 -9.69 -14.18 14.21
N ILE A 145 -9.93 -13.11 14.91
CA ILE A 145 -8.92 -12.20 15.46
C ILE A 145 -9.17 -12.03 16.95
N SER A 146 -8.19 -11.55 17.71
CA SER A 146 -8.41 -11.32 19.13
C SER A 146 -9.48 -10.23 19.36
N ASP A 147 -10.27 -10.35 20.43
CA ASP A 147 -11.26 -9.34 20.82
C ASP A 147 -10.67 -7.92 20.92
N TYR A 148 -9.39 -7.83 21.25
CA TYR A 148 -8.68 -6.58 21.33
C TYR A 148 -8.43 -5.99 19.94
N ASP A 149 -8.00 -6.80 18.98
CA ASP A 149 -7.73 -6.36 17.63
C ASP A 149 -9.03 -5.97 16.92
N GLU A 150 -10.12 -6.70 17.14
CA GLU A 150 -11.44 -6.37 16.61
C GLU A 150 -11.93 -5.01 17.13
N LYS A 151 -11.92 -4.80 18.44
CA LYS A 151 -12.29 -3.51 19.04
C LYS A 151 -11.38 -2.37 18.58
N SER A 152 -10.10 -2.64 18.39
CA SER A 152 -9.11 -1.68 17.89
C SER A 152 -9.39 -1.33 16.44
N ARG A 153 -9.67 -2.30 15.57
CA ARG A 153 -10.02 -2.08 14.17
C ARG A 153 -11.26 -1.21 14.01
N ILE A 154 -12.37 -1.58 14.63
CA ILE A 154 -13.62 -0.82 14.59
C ILE A 154 -13.40 0.62 15.09
N ARG A 155 -12.58 0.80 16.12
CA ARG A 155 -12.38 2.11 16.75
C ARG A 155 -11.43 3.02 16.00
N TYR A 156 -10.37 2.49 15.37
CA TYR A 156 -9.26 3.27 14.83
C TYR A 156 -9.08 3.14 13.33
N THR A 157 -9.37 1.98 12.72
CA THR A 157 -9.17 1.77 11.29
C THR A 157 -10.43 1.97 10.46
N ASN A 158 -11.60 2.18 11.12
CA ASN A 158 -12.89 2.34 10.43
C ASN A 158 -13.18 1.20 9.43
N ALA A 159 -12.81 -0.01 9.80
CA ALA A 159 -13.02 -1.22 9.02
C ALA A 159 -13.64 -2.33 9.87
N LEU A 160 -14.40 -3.21 9.24
CA LEU A 160 -14.86 -4.44 9.85
C LEU A 160 -13.69 -5.43 10.04
N SER A 161 -13.88 -6.46 10.86
CA SER A 161 -12.97 -7.61 10.89
C SER A 161 -12.83 -8.20 9.50
N PRO A 162 -11.64 -8.67 9.09
CA PRO A 162 -11.48 -9.27 7.78
C PRO A 162 -12.41 -10.46 7.59
N PHE A 163 -12.90 -10.64 6.38
CA PHE A 163 -13.65 -11.81 5.96
C PHE A 163 -12.78 -12.69 5.09
N ILE A 164 -12.98 -14.00 5.17
CA ILE A 164 -12.36 -14.98 4.29
C ILE A 164 -13.48 -15.70 3.54
N HIS A 165 -13.36 -15.78 2.22
CA HIS A 165 -14.28 -16.57 1.41
C HIS A 165 -13.93 -18.06 1.52
N GLN A 166 -14.92 -18.90 1.85
CA GLN A 166 -14.71 -20.30 2.22
C GLN A 166 -14.10 -21.15 1.09
N GLU A 167 -14.44 -20.88 -0.16
CA GLU A 167 -13.96 -21.67 -1.30
C GLU A 167 -12.62 -21.17 -1.86
N SER A 168 -12.40 -19.85 -1.84
CA SER A 168 -11.24 -19.25 -2.53
C SER A 168 -10.12 -18.81 -1.60
N ASN A 169 -10.35 -18.82 -0.28
CA ASN A 169 -9.46 -18.20 0.71
C ASN A 169 -9.14 -16.71 0.45
N LEU A 170 -9.96 -16.04 -0.39
CA LEU A 170 -9.80 -14.61 -0.64
C LEU A 170 -10.09 -13.83 0.64
N GLU A 171 -9.14 -13.00 1.07
CA GLU A 171 -9.34 -12.11 2.22
C GLU A 171 -9.94 -10.78 1.76
N LEU A 172 -11.04 -10.37 2.41
CA LEU A 172 -11.75 -9.13 2.15
C LEU A 172 -11.75 -8.26 3.41
N VAL A 173 -11.34 -7.00 3.27
CA VAL A 173 -11.45 -5.98 4.31
C VAL A 173 -12.48 -4.94 3.88
N VAL A 174 -13.49 -4.71 4.71
CA VAL A 174 -14.57 -3.76 4.44
C VAL A 174 -14.34 -2.49 5.25
N HIS A 175 -14.00 -1.41 4.57
CA HIS A 175 -13.87 -0.07 5.14
C HIS A 175 -15.18 0.69 5.00
N TYR A 176 -15.55 1.47 5.99
CA TYR A 176 -16.69 2.39 5.94
C TYR A 176 -16.26 3.86 6.05
N GLN A 177 -15.00 4.12 6.30
CA GLN A 177 -14.39 5.43 6.27
C GLN A 177 -12.92 5.30 5.86
N LEU A 178 -12.48 6.13 4.92
CA LEU A 178 -11.13 6.10 4.38
C LEU A 178 -10.09 6.70 5.32
N LEU A 179 -10.46 7.81 5.92
CA LEU A 179 -9.53 8.60 6.71
C LEU A 179 -9.74 8.31 8.20
N PRO A 180 -8.66 8.27 8.99
CA PRO A 180 -8.76 8.12 10.44
C PRO A 180 -9.65 9.21 11.04
N LYS A 181 -10.39 8.89 12.11
CA LYS A 181 -11.32 9.84 12.79
C LYS A 181 -10.65 11.14 13.23
N ARG A 182 -9.35 11.15 13.46
CA ARG A 182 -8.57 12.36 13.79
C ARG A 182 -8.19 13.19 12.59
N PHE A 183 -8.40 12.69 11.38
CA PHE A 183 -8.17 13.49 10.18
C PHE A 183 -9.28 14.55 10.10
N ARG A 184 -8.90 15.82 10.13
CA ARG A 184 -9.79 16.95 10.40
C ARG A 184 -10.90 17.17 9.36
N TYR A 185 -10.79 16.55 8.18
CA TYR A 185 -11.70 16.75 7.05
C TYR A 185 -12.07 15.39 6.41
N SER A 186 -12.50 14.43 7.22
CA SER A 186 -12.82 13.09 6.73
C SER A 186 -14.21 13.03 6.09
N ASN A 187 -14.31 13.36 4.81
CA ASN A 187 -15.47 13.04 4.00
C ASN A 187 -15.09 12.10 2.86
N ASN A 188 -15.65 10.88 2.86
CA ASN A 188 -15.41 9.90 1.79
C ASN A 188 -15.87 10.41 0.41
N ASP A 189 -16.84 11.32 0.37
CA ASP A 189 -17.39 11.86 -0.89
C ASP A 189 -16.42 12.80 -1.61
N THR A 190 -15.37 13.25 -0.93
CA THR A 190 -14.30 14.04 -1.56
C THR A 190 -13.47 13.21 -2.54
N PHE A 191 -13.40 11.88 -2.33
CA PHE A 191 -12.65 10.97 -3.18
C PHE A 191 -13.44 10.64 -4.44
N THR A 192 -12.88 11.01 -5.58
CA THR A 192 -13.50 10.80 -6.89
C THR A 192 -13.42 9.33 -7.29
N ARG A 193 -14.51 8.80 -7.81
CA ARG A 193 -14.65 7.40 -8.21
C ARG A 193 -14.83 7.29 -9.72
N LYS A 194 -14.22 6.25 -10.29
CA LYS A 194 -14.39 5.87 -11.69
C LYS A 194 -15.03 4.49 -11.76
N LEU A 195 -16.06 4.35 -12.57
CA LEU A 195 -16.68 3.05 -12.82
C LEU A 195 -15.73 2.16 -13.62
N ILE A 196 -15.68 0.90 -13.21
CA ILE A 196 -15.06 -0.19 -13.95
C ILE A 196 -16.16 -1.15 -14.38
N TYR A 197 -16.00 -1.76 -15.54
CA TYR A 197 -17.02 -2.63 -16.15
C TYR A 197 -18.40 -1.96 -16.23
N PRO A 198 -18.54 -0.74 -16.80
CA PRO A 198 -19.80 -0.01 -16.80
C PRO A 198 -20.93 -0.76 -17.51
N ASP A 199 -20.59 -1.59 -18.49
CA ASP A 199 -21.55 -2.41 -19.28
C ASP A 199 -21.85 -3.76 -18.61
N SER A 200 -21.29 -4.06 -17.45
CA SER A 200 -21.56 -5.28 -16.70
C SER A 200 -22.88 -5.14 -15.94
N CYS A 201 -23.57 -6.27 -15.76
CA CYS A 201 -24.72 -6.36 -14.85
C CYS A 201 -24.33 -5.98 -13.40
N TYR A 202 -23.03 -5.99 -13.09
CA TYR A 202 -22.47 -5.71 -11.79
C TYR A 202 -21.35 -4.68 -11.89
N PRO A 203 -21.67 -3.39 -12.11
CA PRO A 203 -20.64 -2.36 -12.14
C PRO A 203 -20.01 -2.16 -10.76
N ALA A 204 -18.70 -1.96 -10.74
CA ALA A 204 -17.97 -1.57 -9.55
C ALA A 204 -17.26 -0.24 -9.79
N SER A 205 -16.78 0.39 -8.75
CA SER A 205 -15.96 1.59 -8.86
C SER A 205 -14.60 1.41 -8.23
N ILE A 206 -13.65 2.20 -8.72
CA ILE A 206 -12.32 2.42 -8.13
C ILE A 206 -12.10 3.92 -7.96
N PHE A 207 -11.09 4.32 -7.23
CA PHE A 207 -10.70 5.72 -7.20
C PHE A 207 -10.00 6.14 -8.49
N ASP A 208 -10.13 7.43 -8.81
CA ASP A 208 -9.29 8.06 -9.83
C ASP A 208 -7.81 8.11 -9.37
N PRO A 209 -6.87 8.42 -10.27
CA PRO A 209 -5.45 8.44 -9.92
C PRO A 209 -5.09 9.39 -8.79
N ILE A 210 -5.66 10.59 -8.76
CA ILE A 210 -5.38 11.61 -7.72
C ILE A 210 -5.88 11.14 -6.36
N SER A 211 -7.10 10.63 -6.29
CA SER A 211 -7.67 10.05 -5.07
C SER A 211 -6.86 8.85 -4.59
N THR A 212 -6.40 7.99 -5.50
CA THR A 212 -5.56 6.83 -5.20
C THR A 212 -4.20 7.26 -4.63
N ILE A 213 -3.50 8.19 -5.28
CA ILE A 213 -2.20 8.72 -4.84
C ILE A 213 -2.34 9.31 -3.43
N TYR A 214 -3.35 10.14 -3.21
CA TYR A 214 -3.55 10.79 -1.92
C TYR A 214 -3.86 9.78 -0.81
N HIS A 215 -4.69 8.79 -1.09
CA HIS A 215 -5.03 7.75 -0.13
C HIS A 215 -3.82 6.86 0.23
N LEU A 216 -3.03 6.47 -0.77
CA LEU A 216 -1.78 5.72 -0.54
C LEU A 216 -0.77 6.54 0.28
N ALA A 217 -0.63 7.84 -0.01
CA ALA A 217 0.23 8.72 0.77
C ALA A 217 -0.20 8.79 2.24
N ILE A 218 -1.51 8.86 2.53
CA ILE A 218 -2.03 8.82 3.90
C ILE A 218 -1.75 7.48 4.56
N ASN A 219 -1.98 6.37 3.88
CA ASN A 219 -1.71 5.05 4.42
C ASN A 219 -0.24 4.90 4.81
N LEU A 220 0.68 5.34 3.94
CA LEU A 220 2.11 5.20 4.17
C LEU A 220 2.65 6.20 5.22
N PHE A 221 2.21 7.48 5.22
CA PHE A 221 2.83 8.54 6.01
C PHE A 221 1.98 9.07 7.18
N PHE A 222 0.69 8.84 7.20
CA PHE A 222 -0.16 9.17 8.34
C PHE A 222 -0.45 7.96 9.21
N ILE A 223 -0.91 6.87 8.61
CA ILE A 223 -1.22 5.61 9.30
C ILE A 223 0.08 4.88 9.65
N ASN A 224 1.13 5.05 8.81
CA ASN A 224 2.43 4.36 8.89
C ASN A 224 2.27 2.84 8.86
N ASP A 225 1.42 2.34 7.96
CA ASP A 225 1.42 0.95 7.59
C ASP A 225 2.61 0.71 6.63
N SER A 226 3.73 0.30 7.22
CA SER A 226 5.01 0.22 6.53
C SER A 226 5.48 -1.21 6.26
N LYS A 227 4.61 -2.21 6.45
CA LYS A 227 4.98 -3.62 6.25
C LYS A 227 5.63 -3.87 4.88
N PHE A 228 5.18 -3.15 3.84
CA PHE A 228 5.74 -3.18 2.49
C PHE A 228 6.09 -1.78 2.02
N GLY A 229 6.74 -1.01 2.87
CA GLY A 229 7.02 0.40 2.65
C GLY A 229 7.71 0.69 1.33
N LEU A 230 8.72 -0.12 0.93
CA LEU A 230 9.40 0.06 -0.36
C LEU A 230 8.47 -0.19 -1.56
N ARG A 231 7.62 -1.22 -1.51
CA ARG A 231 6.62 -1.45 -2.56
C ARG A 231 5.65 -0.29 -2.68
N ASP A 232 5.18 0.20 -1.56
CA ASP A 232 4.13 1.22 -1.53
C ASP A 232 4.65 2.59 -1.97
N ILE A 233 5.90 2.95 -1.59
CA ILE A 233 6.52 4.18 -2.09
C ILE A 233 6.90 4.07 -3.58
N PHE A 234 7.33 2.89 -4.05
CA PHE A 234 7.58 2.67 -5.48
C PHE A 234 6.28 2.73 -6.30
N THR A 235 5.18 2.21 -5.75
CA THR A 235 3.85 2.33 -6.38
C THR A 235 3.39 3.78 -6.44
N LEU A 236 3.58 4.56 -5.39
CA LEU A 236 3.32 6.00 -5.39
C LEU A 236 4.16 6.73 -6.44
N TYR A 237 5.47 6.42 -6.51
CA TYR A 237 6.34 6.96 -7.55
C TYR A 237 5.82 6.63 -8.95
N SER A 238 5.47 5.38 -9.22
CA SER A 238 4.97 4.94 -10.52
C SER A 238 3.68 5.68 -10.92
N LEU A 239 2.73 5.81 -9.99
CA LEU A 239 1.49 6.56 -10.19
C LEU A 239 1.74 8.05 -10.44
N LEU A 240 2.61 8.67 -9.65
CA LEU A 240 2.96 10.08 -9.80
C LEU A 240 3.68 10.33 -11.12
N ASN A 241 4.67 9.51 -11.47
CA ASN A 241 5.44 9.62 -12.69
C ASN A 241 4.56 9.48 -13.93
N GLU A 242 3.68 8.46 -13.97
CA GLU A 242 2.76 8.23 -15.09
C GLU A 242 1.77 9.39 -15.27
N ASN A 243 1.17 9.87 -14.19
CA ASN A 243 0.17 10.93 -14.26
C ASN A 243 0.77 12.34 -14.39
N SER A 244 2.02 12.55 -13.99
CA SER A 244 2.72 13.83 -14.11
C SER A 244 2.87 14.32 -15.56
N LEU A 245 2.75 13.40 -16.53
CA LEU A 245 2.77 13.70 -17.95
C LEU A 245 1.47 14.32 -18.47
N GLN A 246 0.39 14.26 -17.68
CA GLN A 246 -0.90 14.84 -18.05
C GLN A 246 -0.91 16.34 -17.72
N GLU A 247 -1.40 17.13 -18.65
CA GLU A 247 -1.53 18.58 -18.46
C GLU A 247 -2.48 18.85 -17.28
N GLY A 248 -2.08 19.76 -16.39
CA GLY A 248 -2.91 20.15 -15.24
C GLY A 248 -2.80 19.23 -14.01
N PHE A 249 -2.24 18.03 -14.13
CA PHE A 249 -2.20 17.04 -13.05
C PHE A 249 -1.72 17.60 -11.69
N TRP A 250 -0.61 18.32 -11.68
CA TRP A 250 -0.06 18.89 -10.45
C TRP A 250 -0.98 19.92 -9.80
N GLY A 251 -1.64 20.73 -10.60
CA GLY A 251 -2.62 21.73 -10.12
C GLY A 251 -3.86 21.05 -9.51
N GLU A 252 -4.35 20.00 -10.15
CA GLU A 252 -5.47 19.20 -9.66
C GLU A 252 -5.10 18.46 -8.36
N LEU A 253 -3.91 17.89 -8.26
CA LEU A 253 -3.41 17.21 -7.06
C LEU A 253 -3.35 18.17 -5.86
N LEU A 254 -2.84 19.38 -6.03
CA LEU A 254 -2.81 20.40 -4.97
C LEU A 254 -4.22 20.89 -4.61
N THR A 255 -5.09 21.04 -5.60
CA THR A 255 -6.49 21.42 -5.38
C THR A 255 -7.22 20.34 -4.57
N PHE A 256 -7.00 19.08 -4.90
CA PHE A 256 -7.55 17.94 -4.17
C PHE A 256 -7.07 17.91 -2.71
N GLN A 257 -5.76 18.11 -2.48
CA GLN A 257 -5.20 18.20 -1.13
C GLN A 257 -5.87 19.31 -0.31
N ASN A 258 -6.10 20.48 -0.90
CA ASN A 258 -6.77 21.59 -0.19
C ASN A 258 -8.23 21.25 0.18
N LYS A 259 -8.91 20.42 -0.60
CA LYS A 259 -10.28 19.96 -0.29
C LYS A 259 -10.29 18.90 0.81
N VAL A 260 -9.36 17.96 0.80
CA VAL A 260 -9.31 16.86 1.78
C VAL A 260 -8.73 17.30 3.11
N GLY A 261 -7.81 18.25 3.10
CA GLY A 261 -7.18 18.81 4.31
C GLY A 261 -5.67 18.89 4.24
N LYS A 262 -5.12 19.80 5.05
CA LYS A 262 -3.69 20.06 5.08
C LYS A 262 -2.96 19.05 5.99
N ASP A 263 -2.64 17.90 5.46
CA ASP A 263 -1.74 16.92 6.08
C ASP A 263 -0.42 16.84 5.31
N SER A 264 0.65 16.49 6.02
CA SER A 264 2.00 16.40 5.45
C SER A 264 2.24 15.11 4.65
N SER A 265 1.28 14.19 4.54
CA SER A 265 1.50 12.87 3.96
C SER A 265 1.83 12.93 2.48
N LEU A 266 1.11 13.75 1.70
CA LEU A 266 1.41 13.93 0.28
C LEU A 266 2.76 14.62 0.08
N PHE A 267 3.09 15.61 0.91
CA PHE A 267 4.41 16.26 0.88
C PHE A 267 5.53 15.24 1.12
N LEU A 268 5.39 14.37 2.14
CA LEU A 268 6.37 13.31 2.40
C LEU A 268 6.44 12.31 1.23
N ALA A 269 5.30 11.93 0.65
CA ALA A 269 5.27 11.07 -0.51
C ALA A 269 6.06 11.66 -1.69
N LEU A 270 5.82 12.93 -2.03
CA LEU A 270 6.55 13.61 -3.09
C LEU A 270 8.04 13.71 -2.78
N HIS A 271 8.40 14.09 -1.54
CA HIS A 271 9.79 14.20 -1.13
C HIS A 271 10.54 12.87 -1.28
N PHE A 272 10.00 11.77 -0.73
CA PHE A 272 10.65 10.47 -0.84
C PHE A 272 10.62 9.86 -2.23
N CYS A 273 9.59 10.11 -3.04
CA CYS A 273 9.61 9.75 -4.45
C CYS A 273 10.70 10.51 -5.23
N HIS A 274 10.93 11.77 -4.89
CA HIS A 274 12.04 12.54 -5.47
C HIS A 274 13.41 12.03 -5.01
N VAL A 275 13.62 11.86 -3.70
CA VAL A 275 14.91 11.43 -3.13
C VAL A 275 15.29 10.01 -3.57
N LEU A 276 14.34 9.08 -3.56
CA LEU A 276 14.61 7.65 -3.84
C LEU A 276 14.58 7.33 -5.33
N PHE A 277 13.71 7.97 -6.11
CA PHE A 277 13.44 7.58 -7.50
C PHE A 277 13.60 8.74 -8.50
N ASP A 278 14.15 9.87 -8.10
CA ASP A 278 14.38 11.05 -8.96
C ASP A 278 13.10 11.60 -9.62
N LEU A 279 11.95 11.53 -8.93
CA LEU A 279 10.69 12.08 -9.45
C LEU A 279 10.86 13.58 -9.76
N ALA A 280 10.55 13.97 -10.99
CA ALA A 280 10.55 15.36 -11.38
C ALA A 280 9.34 16.11 -10.80
N ILE A 281 9.58 17.02 -9.87
CA ILE A 281 8.53 17.82 -9.21
C ILE A 281 8.67 19.27 -9.71
N PRO A 282 7.61 19.89 -10.27
CA PRO A 282 7.64 21.28 -10.70
C PRO A 282 7.92 22.25 -9.54
N ASP A 283 8.64 23.34 -9.84
CA ASP A 283 9.03 24.34 -8.82
C ASP A 283 7.83 24.94 -8.06
N PHE A 284 6.71 25.18 -8.73
CA PHE A 284 5.54 25.75 -8.09
C PHE A 284 4.93 24.78 -7.03
N VAL A 285 5.06 23.47 -7.23
CA VAL A 285 4.63 22.45 -6.26
C VAL A 285 5.56 22.48 -5.05
N SER A 286 6.87 22.52 -5.29
CA SER A 286 7.88 22.62 -4.22
C SER A 286 7.70 23.90 -3.40
N GLN A 287 7.48 25.05 -4.06
CA GLN A 287 7.22 26.32 -3.39
C GLN A 287 5.94 26.30 -2.56
N TYR A 288 4.85 25.68 -3.08
CA TYR A 288 3.61 25.51 -2.33
C TYR A 288 3.87 24.82 -1.00
N TYR A 289 4.63 23.72 -0.99
CA TYR A 289 4.92 22.97 0.24
C TYR A 289 5.85 23.73 1.19
N HIS A 290 6.86 24.44 0.68
CA HIS A 290 7.71 25.29 1.51
C HIS A 290 6.94 26.38 2.25
N GLN A 291 5.89 26.94 1.62
CA GLN A 291 5.02 27.94 2.25
C GLN A 291 4.03 27.35 3.26
N GLN A 292 3.52 26.15 3.00
CA GLN A 292 2.46 25.55 3.83
C GLN A 292 3.00 24.79 5.05
N PHE A 293 4.18 24.23 4.97
CA PHE A 293 4.77 23.40 6.01
C PHE A 293 6.12 23.99 6.45
N LYS A 294 6.41 23.90 7.77
CA LYS A 294 7.77 24.13 8.28
C LYS A 294 8.65 22.92 7.91
N VAL A 295 8.98 22.85 6.63
CA VAL A 295 9.60 21.70 5.97
C VAL A 295 10.86 21.21 6.71
N SER A 296 11.75 22.13 7.10
CA SER A 296 13.04 21.78 7.67
C SER A 296 12.99 20.98 8.98
N VAL A 297 12.07 21.29 9.88
CA VAL A 297 11.99 20.61 11.19
C VAL A 297 11.37 19.22 11.06
N THR A 298 10.36 19.07 10.20
CA THR A 298 9.67 17.78 10.02
C THR A 298 10.52 16.80 9.23
N LEU A 299 11.25 17.25 8.21
CA LEU A 299 12.11 16.39 7.40
C LEU A 299 13.33 15.90 8.17
N ASN A 300 14.10 16.80 8.78
CA ASN A 300 15.35 16.43 9.48
C ASN A 300 15.15 15.35 10.56
N SER A 301 13.97 15.28 11.17
CA SER A 301 13.67 14.28 12.20
C SER A 301 13.13 12.95 11.67
N LEU A 302 12.66 12.91 10.42
CA LEU A 302 11.97 11.74 9.86
C LEU A 302 12.71 11.14 8.66
N GLU A 303 13.57 11.93 7.99
CA GLU A 303 14.19 11.56 6.73
C GLU A 303 15.03 10.29 6.87
N THR A 304 15.96 10.26 7.83
CA THR A 304 16.78 9.07 8.07
C THR A 304 15.90 7.85 8.37
N SER A 305 14.91 7.99 9.25
CA SER A 305 14.05 6.85 9.63
C SER A 305 13.24 6.29 8.46
N TYR A 306 12.78 7.13 7.52
CA TYR A 306 12.07 6.64 6.34
C TYR A 306 13.03 6.08 5.30
N ILE A 307 14.22 6.66 5.13
CA ILE A 307 15.26 6.09 4.26
C ILE A 307 15.65 4.70 4.75
N ASP A 308 15.92 4.53 6.05
CA ASP A 308 16.24 3.22 6.63
C ASP A 308 15.09 2.24 6.43
N LEU A 309 13.85 2.66 6.65
CA LEU A 309 12.67 1.82 6.45
C LEU A 309 12.54 1.32 5.00
N PHE A 310 12.80 2.18 4.02
CA PHE A 310 12.64 1.83 2.61
C PHE A 310 13.86 1.09 2.05
N SER A 311 15.06 1.39 2.53
CA SER A 311 16.31 0.81 2.02
C SER A 311 16.67 -0.56 2.62
N TYR A 312 16.24 -0.83 3.86
CA TYR A 312 16.65 -2.03 4.61
C TYR A 312 15.45 -2.92 4.99
N ALA A 313 14.44 -2.98 4.14
CA ALA A 313 13.22 -3.77 4.39
C ALA A 313 13.45 -5.29 4.42
N PHE A 314 14.57 -5.79 3.90
CA PHE A 314 14.89 -7.22 3.85
C PHE A 314 15.53 -7.70 5.17
N PRO A 315 15.05 -8.81 5.80
CA PRO A 315 15.48 -9.24 7.13
C PRO A 315 16.99 -9.37 7.35
N PRO A 316 17.83 -9.88 6.42
CA PRO A 316 19.29 -9.95 6.61
C PRO A 316 19.94 -8.58 6.80
N TYR A 317 19.30 -7.49 6.33
CA TYR A 317 19.82 -6.12 6.43
C TYR A 317 19.09 -5.31 7.52
N GLN A 318 18.12 -5.90 8.23
CA GLN A 318 17.41 -5.26 9.33
C GLN A 318 18.30 -5.18 10.55
N ASP A 319 19.16 -4.18 10.58
CA ASP A 319 19.98 -3.83 11.73
C ASP A 319 19.16 -3.16 12.85
N ASP A 320 19.83 -2.72 13.89
CA ASP A 320 19.16 -2.09 15.02
C ASP A 320 18.61 -0.71 14.66
N ASP A 321 19.22 -0.01 13.70
CA ASP A 321 18.75 1.29 13.22
C ASP A 321 17.44 1.14 12.45
N TYR A 322 17.32 0.13 11.55
CA TYR A 322 16.07 -0.21 10.91
C TYR A 322 14.96 -0.54 11.92
N LYS A 323 15.28 -1.38 12.92
CA LYS A 323 14.28 -1.76 13.94
C LYS A 323 13.84 -0.56 14.76
N LEU A 324 14.76 0.35 15.08
CA LEU A 324 14.46 1.60 15.78
C LEU A 324 13.58 2.50 14.90
N ALA A 325 13.97 2.72 13.66
CA ALA A 325 13.21 3.51 12.68
C ALA A 325 11.78 2.99 12.53
N ALA A 326 11.60 1.69 12.31
CA ALA A 326 10.30 1.05 12.19
C ALA A 326 9.43 1.23 13.46
N ARG A 327 10.04 1.12 14.66
CA ARG A 327 9.35 1.36 15.94
C ARG A 327 8.93 2.82 16.11
N LEU A 328 9.81 3.75 15.83
CA LEU A 328 9.54 5.20 15.95
C LEU A 328 8.43 5.63 14.99
N LEU A 329 8.47 5.19 13.73
CA LEU A 329 7.45 5.51 12.75
C LEU A 329 6.10 4.87 13.10
N ARG A 330 6.09 3.64 13.66
CA ARG A 330 4.85 3.01 14.15
C ARG A 330 4.25 3.80 15.33
N ILE A 331 5.07 4.21 16.29
CA ILE A 331 4.62 5.04 17.41
C ILE A 331 4.04 6.37 16.90
N ARG A 332 4.72 7.02 15.95
CA ARG A 332 4.23 8.24 15.30
C ARG A 332 2.86 8.03 14.66
N GLY A 333 2.66 6.92 13.93
CA GLY A 333 1.36 6.56 13.36
C GLY A 333 0.28 6.40 14.43
N CYS A 334 0.58 5.69 15.51
CA CYS A 334 -0.34 5.54 16.63
C CYS A 334 -0.70 6.89 17.28
N ILE A 335 0.28 7.80 17.48
CA ILE A 335 0.04 9.15 18.03
C ILE A 335 -0.89 9.96 17.12
N LYS A 336 -0.73 9.84 15.81
CA LYS A 336 -1.60 10.52 14.83
C LYS A 336 -3.02 9.96 14.81
N GLN A 337 -3.19 8.67 15.02
CA GLN A 337 -4.48 7.99 14.93
C GLN A 337 -5.28 8.01 16.23
N MET A 338 -4.61 7.97 17.40
CA MET A 338 -5.27 7.83 18.70
C MET A 338 -4.97 8.98 19.65
N PRO A 339 -5.91 9.30 20.56
CA PRO A 339 -5.65 10.18 21.70
C PRO A 339 -4.57 9.59 22.63
N LEU A 340 -3.75 10.45 23.23
CA LEU A 340 -2.65 10.03 24.11
C LEU A 340 -3.08 9.14 25.27
N TYR A 341 -4.25 9.39 25.86
CA TYR A 341 -4.76 8.58 26.96
C TYR A 341 -5.13 7.14 26.57
N LEU A 342 -5.31 6.87 25.27
CA LEU A 342 -5.53 5.52 24.73
C LEU A 342 -4.22 4.90 24.22
N LEU A 343 -3.27 5.73 23.84
CA LEU A 343 -1.96 5.30 23.33
C LEU A 343 -1.15 4.57 24.40
N LEU A 344 -1.11 5.09 25.61
CA LEU A 344 -0.33 4.50 26.70
C LEU A 344 -0.78 3.06 27.04
N PRO A 345 -2.07 2.81 27.29
CA PRO A 345 -2.58 1.44 27.48
C PRO A 345 -2.35 0.53 26.27
N HIS A 346 -2.44 1.07 25.05
CA HIS A 346 -2.19 0.32 23.82
C HIS A 346 -0.74 -0.15 23.71
N ILE A 347 0.22 0.75 23.95
CA ILE A 347 1.66 0.43 23.90
C ILE A 347 2.00 -0.60 25.00
N ILE A 348 1.50 -0.38 26.23
CA ILE A 348 1.75 -1.30 27.35
C ILE A 348 1.19 -2.70 27.02
N LYS A 349 -0.04 -2.78 26.52
CA LYS A 349 -0.68 -4.07 26.22
C LYS A 349 0.03 -4.80 25.09
N ARG A 350 0.43 -4.12 24.01
CA ARG A 350 1.23 -4.73 22.95
C ARG A 350 2.66 -5.04 23.39
N GLY A 351 3.27 -4.20 24.22
CA GLY A 351 4.58 -4.48 24.81
C GLY A 351 4.57 -5.73 25.68
N ILE A 352 3.58 -5.88 26.53
CA ILE A 352 3.39 -7.09 27.37
C ILE A 352 3.13 -8.32 26.48
N TRP A 353 2.30 -8.20 25.44
CA TRP A 353 2.03 -9.30 24.51
C TRP A 353 3.28 -9.75 23.73
N ASN A 354 4.13 -8.83 23.31
CA ASN A 354 5.39 -9.17 22.65
C ASN A 354 6.43 -9.80 23.61
N CYS A 355 6.22 -9.70 24.91
CA CYS A 355 7.07 -10.31 25.94
C CYS A 355 6.56 -11.67 26.44
N LEU A 356 5.32 -12.04 26.11
CA LEU A 356 4.79 -13.37 26.39
C LEU A 356 5.29 -14.35 25.33
N PRO A 357 5.72 -15.58 25.71
CA PRO A 357 6.08 -16.59 24.71
C PRO A 357 4.82 -16.90 23.87
N HIS A 358 4.80 -16.42 22.67
CA HIS A 358 3.81 -16.83 21.68
C HIS A 358 4.21 -18.19 21.16
N GLU A 359 3.32 -19.16 21.26
CA GLU A 359 3.26 -20.27 20.33
C GLU A 359 3.27 -19.62 18.92
N SER A 360 4.22 -20.00 18.11
CA SER A 360 4.59 -19.36 16.87
C SER A 360 3.39 -18.98 16.00
N GLU A 361 3.17 -17.69 15.80
CA GLU A 361 2.24 -17.15 14.76
C GLU A 361 2.64 -17.55 13.33
N GLU A 362 3.62 -18.42 13.16
CA GLU A 362 4.03 -18.98 11.85
C GLU A 362 2.96 -19.86 11.21
N GLU A 363 1.98 -20.35 11.96
CA GLU A 363 0.86 -21.13 11.42
C GLU A 363 -0.35 -20.28 10.95
N LEU A 364 -0.32 -18.96 11.11
CA LEU A 364 -1.40 -18.07 10.68
C LEU A 364 -1.06 -17.24 9.43
N ILE A 365 0.05 -17.52 8.77
CA ILE A 365 0.46 -16.93 7.48
C ILE A 365 0.74 -18.06 6.50
N CYS A 366 -0.26 -18.87 6.22
CA CYS A 366 -0.34 -19.68 5.00
C CYS A 366 -1.50 -19.20 4.15
#